data_8f66fea38c7e1d3c4a2009da6ff47cec
#
_entry.id   8f66fea38c7e1d3c4a2009da6ff47cec
#
_cell.length_a   1.000
_cell.length_b   1.000
_cell.length_c   1.000
_cell.angle_alpha   90.00
_cell.angle_beta   90.00
_cell.angle_gamma   90.00
#
_symmetry.space_group_name_H-M   'P 1'
#
loop_
_entity.id
_entity.type
_entity.pdbx_description
1 polymer ?
#
loop_
_entity_poly.entity_id
_entity_poly.type
_entity_poly.pdbx_seq_one_letter_code
_entity_poly.pdbx_strand_id
1 'polypeptide(L)'
;MALAVSDMEIYQHMTPQMLAQRQTLLNASQAVVLDTNLPAESIQYLADHCTAPLFADPVSTAKAVKLKPVLGKLHTLKPNRIEAELLSGVKITDDASLQKAAETLLDTGLHRVFISLGSDGVFAADRSGQQVQLPPLPGAMVNTTGCGDAFMAAITWAYLQGTDLTDTAKAGLAASVIAMESAETINPAMSEDALRQRAAFSK
;
A
#
# COMPACT_ATOMS: atom_id res chain seq x y z
N MET A 1 -9.27 -17.54 -9.29
CA MET A 1 -10.61 -17.37 -8.66
C MET A 1 -11.65 -17.45 -9.77
N ALA A 2 -12.64 -18.36 -9.68
CA ALA A 2 -13.66 -18.53 -10.72
C ALA A 2 -14.91 -17.66 -10.47
N LEU A 3 -15.24 -17.38 -9.22
CA LEU A 3 -16.37 -16.55 -8.80
C LEU A 3 -16.08 -15.94 -7.43
N ALA A 4 -16.44 -14.67 -7.24
CA ALA A 4 -16.47 -14.02 -5.95
C ALA A 4 -17.82 -13.32 -5.77
N VAL A 5 -18.44 -13.51 -4.60
CA VAL A 5 -19.66 -12.81 -4.19
C VAL A 5 -19.34 -12.08 -2.89
N SER A 6 -19.56 -10.78 -2.85
CA SER A 6 -19.31 -9.98 -1.65
C SER A 6 -20.41 -8.95 -1.45
N ASP A 7 -20.87 -8.83 -0.20
CA ASP A 7 -21.70 -7.73 0.25
C ASP A 7 -20.84 -6.77 1.09
N MET A 8 -20.71 -5.55 0.61
CA MET A 8 -19.85 -4.52 1.19
C MET A 8 -20.67 -3.37 1.81
N GLU A 9 -22.00 -3.55 1.98
CA GLU A 9 -22.89 -2.48 2.48
C GLU A 9 -22.50 -2.02 3.89
N ILE A 10 -21.91 -2.89 4.72
CA ILE A 10 -21.46 -2.54 6.06
C ILE A 10 -20.49 -1.33 6.06
N TYR A 11 -19.70 -1.14 5.00
CA TYR A 11 -18.79 0.00 4.91
C TYR A 11 -19.51 1.35 4.79
N GLN A 12 -20.77 1.37 4.36
CA GLN A 12 -21.58 2.59 4.31
C GLN A 12 -21.80 3.22 5.71
N HIS A 13 -21.65 2.40 6.77
CA HIS A 13 -21.75 2.88 8.16
C HIS A 13 -20.46 3.52 8.66
N MET A 14 -19.34 3.38 7.95
CA MET A 14 -18.09 4.07 8.28
C MET A 14 -18.12 5.52 7.77
N THR A 15 -19.03 6.29 8.33
CA THR A 15 -19.30 7.69 7.93
C THR A 15 -18.26 8.67 8.49
N PRO A 16 -18.12 9.88 7.93
CA PRO A 16 -17.32 10.96 8.52
C PRO A 16 -17.66 11.24 10.00
N GLN A 17 -18.93 11.14 10.38
CA GLN A 17 -19.37 11.34 11.78
C GLN A 17 -18.82 10.26 12.70
N MET A 18 -18.79 9.00 12.25
CA MET A 18 -18.20 7.90 13.01
C MET A 18 -16.68 8.12 13.18
N LEU A 19 -15.99 8.54 12.13
CA LEU A 19 -14.57 8.86 12.17
C LEU A 19 -14.26 10.04 13.08
N ALA A 20 -15.11 11.09 13.06
CA ALA A 20 -14.98 12.24 13.95
C ALA A 20 -15.02 11.84 15.43
N GLN A 21 -15.84 10.87 15.81
CA GLN A 21 -15.87 10.32 17.16
C GLN A 21 -14.58 9.60 17.57
N ARG A 22 -13.73 9.25 16.62
CA ARG A 22 -12.43 8.59 16.81
C ARG A 22 -11.24 9.49 16.52
N GLN A 23 -11.48 10.79 16.25
CA GLN A 23 -10.44 11.73 15.79
C GLN A 23 -9.24 11.79 16.73
N THR A 24 -9.47 11.80 18.04
CA THR A 24 -8.38 11.81 19.03
C THR A 24 -7.51 10.57 18.92
N LEU A 25 -8.11 9.40 18.74
CA LEU A 25 -7.39 8.13 18.56
C LEU A 25 -6.60 8.13 17.25
N LEU A 26 -7.23 8.55 16.15
CA LEU A 26 -6.62 8.64 14.84
C LEU A 26 -5.39 9.56 14.87
N ASN A 27 -5.52 10.73 15.49
CA ASN A 27 -4.42 11.70 15.56
C ASN A 27 -3.31 11.30 16.55
N ALA A 28 -3.61 10.46 17.54
CA ALA A 28 -2.62 9.91 18.45
C ALA A 28 -1.87 8.69 17.88
N SER A 29 -2.29 8.17 16.73
CA SER A 29 -1.66 7.02 16.08
C SER A 29 -0.36 7.43 15.40
N GLN A 30 0.62 6.52 15.35
CA GLN A 30 1.88 6.73 14.63
C GLN A 30 1.71 6.62 13.10
N ALA A 31 0.71 5.88 12.66
CA ALA A 31 0.27 5.78 11.27
C ALA A 31 -1.20 5.32 11.23
N VAL A 32 -1.92 5.69 10.18
CA VAL A 32 -3.28 5.22 9.90
C VAL A 32 -3.28 4.55 8.54
N VAL A 33 -3.67 3.28 8.50
CA VAL A 33 -3.82 2.52 7.26
C VAL A 33 -5.29 2.52 6.87
N LEU A 34 -5.58 2.86 5.63
CA LEU A 34 -6.91 2.85 5.04
C LEU A 34 -6.92 2.13 3.69
N ASP A 35 -8.07 1.62 3.33
CA ASP A 35 -8.32 1.07 2.00
C ASP A 35 -9.53 1.76 1.34
N THR A 36 -9.71 1.51 0.05
CA THR A 36 -10.80 2.11 -0.74
C THR A 36 -12.14 1.38 -0.62
N ASN A 37 -12.29 0.42 0.31
CA ASN A 37 -13.61 -0.07 0.70
C ASN A 37 -14.42 1.00 1.42
N LEU A 38 -13.74 1.92 2.12
CA LEU A 38 -14.37 3.07 2.75
C LEU A 38 -15.16 3.93 1.74
N PRO A 39 -16.27 4.58 2.16
CA PRO A 39 -16.93 5.62 1.39
C PRO A 39 -15.98 6.76 1.01
N ALA A 40 -16.19 7.38 -0.15
CA ALA A 40 -15.33 8.45 -0.64
C ALA A 40 -15.28 9.65 0.32
N GLU A 41 -16.41 10.01 0.91
CA GLU A 41 -16.53 11.09 1.91
C GLU A 41 -15.74 10.77 3.19
N SER A 42 -15.63 9.50 3.57
CA SER A 42 -14.86 9.06 4.73
C SER A 42 -13.35 9.10 4.46
N ILE A 43 -12.93 8.74 3.26
CA ILE A 43 -11.55 8.90 2.80
C ILE A 43 -11.18 10.40 2.77
N GLN A 44 -12.06 11.23 2.23
CA GLN A 44 -11.87 12.68 2.19
C GLN A 44 -11.79 13.26 3.62
N TYR A 45 -12.67 12.81 4.53
CA TYR A 45 -12.64 13.23 5.93
C TYR A 45 -11.29 12.91 6.60
N LEU A 46 -10.79 11.67 6.43
CA LEU A 46 -9.48 11.29 6.97
C LEU A 46 -8.37 12.16 6.40
N ALA A 47 -8.37 12.39 5.09
CA ALA A 47 -7.38 13.22 4.43
C ALA A 47 -7.38 14.68 4.90
N ASP A 48 -8.55 15.21 5.32
CA ASP A 48 -8.70 16.59 5.76
C ASP A 48 -8.40 16.81 7.25
N HIS A 49 -8.61 15.77 8.08
CA HIS A 49 -8.64 15.95 9.54
C HIS A 49 -7.64 15.06 10.28
N CYS A 50 -7.10 14.02 9.65
CA CYS A 50 -6.09 13.16 10.28
C CYS A 50 -4.70 13.80 10.18
N THR A 51 -4.04 13.97 11.34
CA THR A 51 -2.68 14.49 11.41
C THR A 51 -1.61 13.39 11.40
N ALA A 52 -2.01 12.14 11.66
CA ALA A 52 -1.13 10.98 11.53
C ALA A 52 -0.87 10.65 10.05
N PRO A 53 0.31 10.13 9.70
CA PRO A 53 0.61 9.70 8.33
C PRO A 53 -0.40 8.69 7.80
N LEU A 54 -1.01 8.98 6.64
CA LEU A 54 -2.00 8.12 6.00
C LEU A 54 -1.36 7.19 4.99
N PHE A 55 -1.58 5.89 5.16
CA PHE A 55 -1.17 4.83 4.25
C PHE A 55 -2.40 4.29 3.54
N ALA A 56 -2.40 4.26 2.20
CA ALA A 56 -3.58 3.88 1.43
C ALA A 56 -3.31 2.72 0.48
N ASP A 57 -4.23 1.74 0.51
CA ASP A 57 -4.31 0.65 -0.48
C ASP A 57 -5.51 0.90 -1.41
N PRO A 58 -5.30 0.96 -2.74
CA PRO A 58 -6.39 1.12 -3.71
C PRO A 58 -7.36 -0.05 -3.82
N VAL A 59 -6.97 -1.27 -3.37
CA VAL A 59 -7.74 -2.53 -3.38
C VAL A 59 -8.12 -3.00 -4.78
N SER A 60 -8.64 -2.12 -5.63
CA SER A 60 -9.02 -2.45 -7.01
C SER A 60 -9.11 -1.19 -7.86
N THR A 61 -8.97 -1.37 -9.17
CA THR A 61 -9.05 -0.29 -10.16
C THR A 61 -10.34 0.52 -10.03
N ALA A 62 -11.49 -0.17 -9.85
CA ALA A 62 -12.79 0.50 -9.73
C ALA A 62 -12.89 1.40 -8.48
N LYS A 63 -12.25 1.00 -7.38
CA LYS A 63 -12.28 1.72 -6.11
C LYS A 63 -11.17 2.76 -5.99
N ALA A 64 -10.05 2.57 -6.67
CA ALA A 64 -8.87 3.44 -6.63
C ALA A 64 -9.20 4.91 -6.95
N VAL A 65 -10.18 5.16 -7.83
CA VAL A 65 -10.60 6.52 -8.22
C VAL A 65 -10.97 7.41 -7.03
N LYS A 66 -11.40 6.83 -5.90
CA LYS A 66 -11.72 7.55 -4.67
C LYS A 66 -10.51 8.26 -4.06
N LEU A 67 -9.28 7.79 -4.37
CA LEU A 67 -8.05 8.39 -3.86
C LEU A 67 -7.58 9.62 -4.65
N LYS A 68 -8.05 9.80 -5.90
CA LYS A 68 -7.59 10.92 -6.76
C LYS A 68 -7.66 12.29 -6.08
N PRO A 69 -8.77 12.67 -5.39
CA PRO A 69 -8.87 13.98 -4.75
C PRO A 69 -7.91 14.16 -3.56
N VAL A 70 -7.41 13.06 -2.98
CA VAL A 70 -6.66 13.09 -1.72
C VAL A 70 -5.21 12.63 -1.84
N LEU A 71 -4.73 12.31 -3.05
CA LEU A 71 -3.37 11.78 -3.26
C LEU A 71 -2.30 12.61 -2.56
N GLY A 72 -2.35 13.93 -2.68
CA GLY A 72 -1.39 14.85 -2.09
C GLY A 72 -1.42 14.94 -0.56
N LYS A 73 -2.39 14.32 0.09
CA LYS A 73 -2.53 14.26 1.55
C LYS A 73 -2.10 12.92 2.13
N LEU A 74 -1.78 11.96 1.27
CA LEU A 74 -1.31 10.65 1.69
C LEU A 74 0.21 10.68 1.95
N HIS A 75 0.62 9.95 2.98
CA HIS A 75 2.04 9.68 3.19
C HIS A 75 2.52 8.55 2.28
N THR A 76 1.78 7.45 2.22
CA THR A 76 2.19 6.27 1.44
C THR A 76 1.00 5.73 0.64
N LEU A 77 1.27 5.44 -0.63
CA LEU A 77 0.33 4.80 -1.53
C LEU A 77 0.96 3.49 -2.06
N LYS A 78 0.18 2.40 -2.03
CA LYS A 78 0.64 1.09 -2.53
C LYS A 78 -0.27 0.58 -3.66
N PRO A 79 -0.19 1.10 -4.86
CA PRO A 79 -0.95 0.60 -6.01
C PRO A 79 -0.24 -0.60 -6.65
N ASN A 80 -0.99 -1.43 -7.37
CA ASN A 80 -0.41 -2.26 -8.42
C ASN A 80 -0.23 -1.44 -9.71
N ARG A 81 0.38 -2.06 -10.75
CA ARG A 81 0.65 -1.40 -12.04
C ARG A 81 -0.61 -0.73 -12.63
N ILE A 82 -1.73 -1.45 -12.69
CA ILE A 82 -2.97 -0.95 -13.32
C ILE A 82 -3.59 0.20 -12.49
N GLU A 83 -3.54 0.10 -11.19
CA GLU A 83 -3.99 1.16 -10.29
C GLU A 83 -3.09 2.40 -10.37
N ALA A 84 -1.77 2.22 -10.49
CA ALA A 84 -0.83 3.30 -10.71
C ALA A 84 -1.09 4.01 -12.05
N GLU A 85 -1.34 3.28 -13.13
CA GLU A 85 -1.75 3.85 -14.43
C GLU A 85 -3.03 4.70 -14.29
N LEU A 86 -4.03 4.16 -13.60
CA LEU A 86 -5.32 4.87 -13.41
C LEU A 86 -5.16 6.15 -12.59
N LEU A 87 -4.36 6.10 -11.54
CA LEU A 87 -4.19 7.22 -10.61
C LEU A 87 -3.28 8.31 -11.18
N SER A 88 -2.21 7.92 -11.87
CA SER A 88 -1.26 8.85 -12.51
C SER A 88 -1.74 9.36 -13.88
N GLY A 89 -2.60 8.58 -14.56
CA GLY A 89 -2.97 8.83 -15.95
C GLY A 89 -1.86 8.46 -16.96
N VAL A 90 -0.76 7.86 -16.50
CA VAL A 90 0.38 7.44 -17.35
C VAL A 90 0.26 5.94 -17.63
N LYS A 91 0.30 5.54 -18.90
CA LYS A 91 0.36 4.12 -19.28
C LYS A 91 1.76 3.57 -19.02
N ILE A 92 1.86 2.46 -18.28
CA ILE A 92 3.14 1.85 -17.90
C ILE A 92 3.46 0.69 -18.85
N THR A 93 4.41 0.93 -19.74
CA THR A 93 4.84 -0.05 -20.76
C THR A 93 6.31 -0.45 -20.61
N ASP A 94 7.10 0.36 -19.90
CA ASP A 94 8.53 0.21 -19.71
C ASP A 94 8.98 0.93 -18.41
N ASP A 95 10.27 0.85 -18.10
CA ASP A 95 10.82 1.47 -16.90
C ASP A 95 10.70 3.01 -16.91
N ALA A 96 10.82 3.64 -18.08
CA ALA A 96 10.71 5.10 -18.18
C ALA A 96 9.27 5.58 -17.88
N SER A 97 8.28 4.88 -18.41
CA SER A 97 6.86 5.16 -18.13
C SER A 97 6.46 4.81 -16.70
N LEU A 98 7.10 3.79 -16.09
CA LEU A 98 6.93 3.44 -14.68
C LEU A 98 7.45 4.57 -13.77
N GLN A 99 8.67 5.07 -14.03
CA GLN A 99 9.22 6.22 -13.34
C GLN A 99 8.32 7.45 -13.50
N LYS A 100 7.88 7.72 -14.73
CA LYS A 100 6.98 8.85 -15.01
C LYS A 100 5.65 8.75 -14.26
N ALA A 101 5.07 7.55 -14.15
CA ALA A 101 3.86 7.33 -13.35
C ALA A 101 4.09 7.63 -11.86
N ALA A 102 5.21 7.16 -11.30
CA ALA A 102 5.57 7.43 -9.92
C ALA A 102 5.82 8.93 -9.66
N GLU A 103 6.57 9.60 -10.53
CA GLU A 103 6.79 11.07 -10.45
C GLU A 103 5.46 11.82 -10.48
N THR A 104 4.55 11.47 -11.41
CA THR A 104 3.24 12.12 -11.51
C THR A 104 2.41 11.96 -10.22
N LEU A 105 2.51 10.80 -9.56
CA LEU A 105 1.86 10.57 -8.27
C LEU A 105 2.51 11.42 -7.16
N LEU A 106 3.84 11.48 -7.11
CA LEU A 106 4.59 12.27 -6.13
C LEU A 106 4.37 13.78 -6.32
N ASP A 107 4.21 14.26 -7.55
CA ASP A 107 3.93 15.66 -7.89
C ASP A 107 2.59 16.15 -7.31
N THR A 108 1.67 15.24 -6.95
CA THR A 108 0.45 15.60 -6.23
C THR A 108 0.69 16.04 -4.79
N GLY A 109 1.87 15.79 -4.23
CA GLY A 109 2.21 15.98 -2.82
C GLY A 109 2.33 14.69 -2.02
N LEU A 110 2.06 13.52 -2.65
CA LEU A 110 2.30 12.21 -2.06
C LEU A 110 3.77 12.06 -1.61
N HIS A 111 4.01 11.47 -0.42
CA HIS A 111 5.38 11.35 0.08
C HIS A 111 6.11 10.11 -0.44
N ARG A 112 5.44 8.95 -0.53
CA ARG A 112 6.02 7.67 -0.98
C ARG A 112 5.03 6.88 -1.80
N VAL A 113 5.52 6.19 -2.82
CA VAL A 113 4.74 5.24 -3.60
C VAL A 113 5.48 3.92 -3.72
N PHE A 114 4.75 2.80 -3.58
CA PHE A 114 5.24 1.43 -3.78
C PHE A 114 4.36 0.77 -4.83
N ILE A 115 4.82 0.70 -6.08
CA ILE A 115 4.07 0.11 -7.20
C ILE A 115 4.43 -1.36 -7.29
N SER A 116 3.48 -2.24 -6.94
CA SER A 116 3.68 -3.67 -7.08
C SER A 116 3.56 -4.11 -8.54
N LEU A 117 4.53 -4.90 -9.01
CA LEU A 117 4.68 -5.31 -10.40
C LEU A 117 4.45 -6.81 -10.61
N GLY A 118 3.88 -7.48 -9.60
CA GLY A 118 3.63 -8.92 -9.63
C GLY A 118 4.94 -9.72 -9.71
N SER A 119 5.12 -10.50 -10.76
CA SER A 119 6.34 -11.28 -11.02
C SER A 119 7.59 -10.43 -11.25
N ASP A 120 7.44 -9.12 -11.48
CA ASP A 120 8.55 -8.20 -11.75
C ASP A 120 9.00 -7.48 -10.48
N GLY A 121 8.41 -7.81 -9.32
CA GLY A 121 8.80 -7.28 -8.01
C GLY A 121 8.08 -5.97 -7.64
N VAL A 122 8.83 -4.95 -7.23
CA VAL A 122 8.29 -3.66 -6.79
C VAL A 122 9.16 -2.50 -7.26
N PHE A 123 8.51 -1.42 -7.65
CA PHE A 123 9.14 -0.10 -7.82
C PHE A 123 8.70 0.80 -6.67
N ALA A 124 9.65 1.44 -6.02
CA ALA A 124 9.37 2.40 -4.95
C ALA A 124 10.05 3.73 -5.25
N ALA A 125 9.36 4.82 -4.93
CA ALA A 125 9.88 6.17 -5.07
C ALA A 125 9.36 7.07 -3.94
N ASP A 126 10.11 8.10 -3.59
CA ASP A 126 9.69 9.10 -2.62
C ASP A 126 9.96 10.53 -3.12
N ARG A 127 9.36 11.50 -2.44
CA ARG A 127 9.45 12.91 -2.79
C ARG A 127 10.85 13.53 -2.59
N SER A 128 11.81 12.81 -1.99
CA SER A 128 13.21 13.24 -1.91
C SER A 128 13.98 12.97 -3.20
N GLY A 129 13.36 12.26 -4.15
CA GLY A 129 13.96 11.82 -5.40
C GLY A 129 14.62 10.45 -5.30
N GLN A 130 14.53 9.76 -4.16
CA GLN A 130 14.99 8.37 -4.06
C GLN A 130 14.06 7.44 -4.83
N GLN A 131 14.65 6.51 -5.57
CA GLN A 131 13.95 5.49 -6.34
C GLN A 131 14.68 4.16 -6.21
N VAL A 132 13.92 3.07 -6.16
CA VAL A 132 14.46 1.71 -6.17
C VAL A 132 13.52 0.78 -6.90
N GLN A 133 14.06 -0.09 -7.72
CA GLN A 133 13.35 -1.22 -8.31
C GLN A 133 13.98 -2.51 -7.80
N LEU A 134 13.17 -3.34 -7.15
CA LEU A 134 13.62 -4.61 -6.59
C LEU A 134 12.93 -5.77 -7.29
N PRO A 135 13.70 -6.81 -7.67
CA PRO A 135 13.11 -8.03 -8.21
C PRO A 135 12.27 -8.75 -7.15
N PRO A 136 11.40 -9.67 -7.56
CA PRO A 136 10.66 -10.50 -6.61
C PRO A 136 11.63 -11.37 -5.80
N LEU A 137 11.26 -11.64 -4.55
CA LEU A 137 11.99 -12.60 -3.76
C LEU A 137 11.56 -14.03 -4.12
N PRO A 138 12.48 -15.01 -4.06
CA PRO A 138 12.16 -16.41 -4.32
C PRO A 138 11.20 -16.95 -3.25
N GLY A 139 10.22 -17.75 -3.66
CA GLY A 139 9.25 -18.40 -2.78
C GLY A 139 8.27 -19.28 -3.56
N ALA A 140 7.61 -20.18 -2.85
CA ALA A 140 6.60 -21.06 -3.44
C ALA A 140 5.26 -20.34 -3.54
N MET A 141 4.66 -20.31 -4.74
CA MET A 141 3.35 -19.71 -4.94
C MET A 141 2.24 -20.72 -4.67
N VAL A 142 1.68 -20.68 -3.46
CA VAL A 142 0.53 -21.50 -3.03
C VAL A 142 -0.76 -20.72 -3.16
N ASN A 143 -0.81 -19.49 -2.62
CA ASN A 143 -1.98 -18.61 -2.66
C ASN A 143 -1.53 -17.15 -2.72
N THR A 144 -2.15 -16.36 -3.58
CA THR A 144 -1.82 -14.92 -3.72
C THR A 144 -2.76 -14.01 -2.95
N THR A 145 -3.81 -14.56 -2.33
CA THR A 145 -4.75 -13.78 -1.53
C THR A 145 -4.05 -13.28 -0.26
N GLY A 146 -4.19 -11.98 0.03
CA GLY A 146 -3.56 -11.37 1.21
C GLY A 146 -2.11 -10.89 1.00
N CYS A 147 -1.46 -11.19 -0.14
CA CYS A 147 -0.11 -10.69 -0.40
C CYS A 147 -0.03 -9.15 -0.41
N GLY A 148 -1.05 -8.49 -0.95
CA GLY A 148 -1.15 -7.02 -0.95
C GLY A 148 -1.27 -6.44 0.45
N ASP A 149 -2.09 -7.07 1.29
CA ASP A 149 -2.32 -6.66 2.68
C ASP A 149 -1.06 -6.89 3.51
N ALA A 150 -0.38 -8.04 3.33
CA ALA A 150 0.89 -8.34 3.97
C ALA A 150 1.98 -7.33 3.56
N PHE A 151 2.04 -6.96 2.28
CA PHE A 151 2.94 -5.90 1.81
C PHE A 151 2.67 -4.58 2.53
N MET A 152 1.40 -4.13 2.56
CA MET A 152 1.01 -2.89 3.22
C MET A 152 1.36 -2.90 4.71
N ALA A 153 1.09 -4.00 5.41
CA ALA A 153 1.43 -4.16 6.82
C ALA A 153 2.95 -4.04 7.04
N ALA A 154 3.75 -4.69 6.20
CA ALA A 154 5.20 -4.67 6.33
C ALA A 154 5.82 -3.30 6.02
N ILE A 155 5.35 -2.58 5.00
CA ILE A 155 5.87 -1.22 4.73
C ILE A 155 5.46 -0.23 5.82
N THR A 156 4.28 -0.44 6.43
CA THR A 156 3.85 0.36 7.59
C THR A 156 4.74 0.06 8.81
N TRP A 157 4.99 -1.21 9.10
CA TRP A 157 5.91 -1.61 10.17
C TRP A 157 7.33 -1.06 9.94
N ALA A 158 7.87 -1.21 8.72
CA ALA A 158 9.20 -0.71 8.37
C ALA A 158 9.30 0.82 8.52
N TYR A 159 8.26 1.56 8.13
CA TYR A 159 8.17 2.99 8.38
C TYR A 159 8.27 3.33 9.88
N LEU A 160 7.55 2.60 10.73
CA LEU A 160 7.59 2.78 12.19
C LEU A 160 8.95 2.42 12.81
N GLN A 161 9.74 1.56 12.14
CA GLN A 161 11.12 1.26 12.51
C GLN A 161 12.13 2.32 12.00
N GLY A 162 11.69 3.28 11.18
CA GLY A 162 12.56 4.32 10.62
C GLY A 162 13.49 3.82 9.51
N THR A 163 13.12 2.73 8.81
CA THR A 163 13.94 2.19 7.71
C THR A 163 13.89 3.11 6.49
N ASP A 164 14.93 3.04 5.66
CA ASP A 164 14.97 3.76 4.38
C ASP A 164 13.99 3.19 3.35
N LEU A 165 13.91 3.82 2.18
CA LEU A 165 12.99 3.42 1.12
C LEU A 165 13.26 1.99 0.61
N THR A 166 14.54 1.63 0.48
CA THR A 166 14.97 0.33 -0.04
C THR A 166 14.62 -0.80 0.92
N ASP A 167 14.95 -0.65 2.18
CA ASP A 167 14.64 -1.65 3.20
C ASP A 167 13.13 -1.72 3.48
N THR A 168 12.40 -0.60 3.38
CA THR A 168 10.93 -0.60 3.40
C THR A 168 10.36 -1.45 2.25
N ALA A 169 10.88 -1.29 1.02
CA ALA A 169 10.44 -2.08 -0.13
C ALA A 169 10.78 -3.58 0.01
N LYS A 170 11.98 -3.91 0.55
CA LYS A 170 12.37 -5.30 0.86
C LYS A 170 11.42 -5.93 1.90
N ALA A 171 11.04 -5.19 2.94
CA ALA A 171 10.07 -5.65 3.92
C ALA A 171 8.72 -6.02 3.27
N GLY A 172 8.22 -5.16 2.39
CA GLY A 172 7.00 -5.42 1.64
C GLY A 172 7.06 -6.68 0.79
N LEU A 173 8.16 -6.86 0.03
CA LEU A 173 8.38 -8.08 -0.77
C LEU A 173 8.48 -9.33 0.10
N ALA A 174 9.22 -9.26 1.22
CA ALA A 174 9.38 -10.39 2.13
C ALA A 174 8.03 -10.84 2.72
N ALA A 175 7.22 -9.90 3.18
CA ALA A 175 5.89 -10.21 3.71
C ALA A 175 4.96 -10.81 2.65
N SER A 176 5.00 -10.28 1.42
CA SER A 176 4.21 -10.83 0.31
C SER A 176 4.59 -12.28 0.02
N VAL A 177 5.88 -12.61 0.02
CA VAL A 177 6.35 -13.99 -0.22
C VAL A 177 5.96 -14.90 0.94
N ILE A 178 6.14 -14.47 2.19
CA ILE A 178 5.69 -15.26 3.35
C ILE A 178 4.19 -15.53 3.26
N ALA A 179 3.37 -14.53 2.93
CA ALA A 179 1.93 -14.71 2.75
C ALA A 179 1.61 -15.70 1.62
N MET A 180 2.33 -15.59 0.49
CA MET A 180 2.12 -16.42 -0.70
C MET A 180 2.45 -17.91 -0.49
N GLU A 181 3.32 -18.24 0.45
CA GLU A 181 3.75 -19.61 0.77
C GLU A 181 2.73 -20.40 1.60
N SER A 182 1.58 -19.81 1.96
CA SER A 182 0.51 -20.46 2.73
C SER A 182 -0.76 -20.65 1.90
N ALA A 183 -1.50 -21.71 2.19
CA ALA A 183 -2.87 -21.86 1.69
C ALA A 183 -3.86 -20.91 2.37
N GLU A 184 -3.54 -20.43 3.56
CA GLU A 184 -4.34 -19.48 4.33
C GLU A 184 -4.04 -18.05 3.89
N THR A 185 -5.04 -17.18 3.94
CA THR A 185 -4.90 -15.75 3.63
C THR A 185 -3.90 -15.05 4.56
N ILE A 186 -3.87 -15.46 5.82
CA ILE A 186 -2.88 -15.03 6.81
C ILE A 186 -2.00 -16.22 7.15
N ASN A 187 -0.73 -16.16 6.73
CA ASN A 187 0.23 -17.22 7.03
C ASN A 187 0.57 -17.21 8.53
N PRO A 188 0.34 -18.32 9.27
CA PRO A 188 0.69 -18.39 10.70
C PRO A 188 2.20 -18.21 10.99
N ALA A 189 3.06 -18.44 9.99
CA ALA A 189 4.50 -18.22 10.10
C ALA A 189 4.91 -16.73 9.99
N MET A 190 3.95 -15.83 9.68
CA MET A 190 4.23 -14.40 9.62
C MET A 190 4.66 -13.88 11.00
N SER A 191 5.87 -13.37 11.07
CA SER A 191 6.43 -12.79 12.30
C SER A 191 7.50 -11.75 11.95
N GLU A 192 7.86 -10.93 12.92
CA GLU A 192 8.95 -9.96 12.73
C GLU A 192 10.27 -10.66 12.40
N ASP A 193 10.59 -11.76 13.08
CA ASP A 193 11.81 -12.52 12.83
C ASP A 193 11.84 -13.12 11.42
N ALA A 194 10.74 -13.73 10.97
CA ALA A 194 10.60 -14.26 9.62
C ALA A 194 10.74 -13.15 8.58
N LEU A 195 10.13 -11.98 8.83
CA LEU A 195 10.23 -10.81 7.97
C LEU A 195 11.68 -10.32 7.86
N ARG A 196 12.35 -10.11 8.98
CA ARG A 196 13.75 -9.65 9.04
C ARG A 196 14.70 -10.62 8.34
N GLN A 197 14.52 -11.92 8.56
CA GLN A 197 15.33 -12.96 7.92
C GLN A 197 15.13 -12.97 6.39
N ARG A 198 13.88 -12.86 5.92
CA ARG A 198 13.55 -12.90 4.50
C ARG A 198 13.92 -11.61 3.76
N ALA A 199 13.75 -10.46 4.41
CA ALA A 199 14.04 -9.15 3.82
C ALA A 199 15.55 -8.88 3.66
N ALA A 200 16.40 -9.52 4.47
CA ALA A 200 17.85 -9.32 4.46
C ALA A 200 18.24 -7.83 4.45
N PHE A 201 17.79 -7.10 5.48
CA PHE A 201 18.01 -5.65 5.59
C PHE A 201 19.49 -5.29 5.49
N SER A 202 19.77 -4.13 4.93
CA SER A 202 21.11 -3.52 4.93
C SER A 202 21.55 -3.28 6.39
N LYS A 203 22.79 -3.61 6.72
CA LYS A 203 23.36 -3.41 8.06
C LYS A 203 23.70 -1.96 8.29
#